data_a308ef4c20faca6de59d2f66bcb809ce
#
_entry.id   a308ef4c20faca6de59d2f66bcb809ce
#
_cell.length_a   1.000
_cell.length_b   1.000
_cell.length_c   1.000
_cell.angle_alpha   90.00
_cell.angle_beta   90.00
_cell.angle_gamma   90.00
#
_symmetry.space_group_name_H-M   'P 1'
#
loop_
_entity.id
_entity.type
_entity.pdbx_description
1 polymer ?
#
loop_
_entity_poly.entity_id
_entity_poly.type
_entity_poly.pdbx_seq_one_letter_code
_entity_poly.pdbx_strand_id
1 'polypeptide(L)'
;MSGLEYQEGRTELNELGEFALIERLTDGFEPRRPNTIKGVGDDCAVTGAGKVKTLISMNSLAEGVDFDMMYTPLKHLGYKAVAVAISNIAAMNGTPTHIEVGVSVSNRYSVEALEELYAGIRLCCERYDVDLVGGNIGSSRSGMVLTVTAIGEADEGKITYRNGAKCHDLICVSGDLGSAYSGLLVLEREKVTYQANPNFQPDLDSYDYVLERFLKPEPRIDIVKVLDEKGVVPTSMIDVSDGLASELLHICKESECGCEVYEERIPIDYQTTRVCSEMSNNMLPVSNALNGGGDYELLFTIDQKDNEKVKDMEGVHIIGHITEKGAPAVMVTPQNSTITLVAQGFRER
;
A
#
# COMPACT_ATOMS: atom_id res chain seq x y z
N MET A 1 -21.80 18.65 -23.01
CA MET A 1 -21.34 17.28 -22.71
C MET A 1 -21.19 16.57 -24.04
N SER A 2 -19.98 16.54 -24.59
CA SER A 2 -19.67 15.82 -25.82
C SER A 2 -19.59 14.35 -25.47
N GLY A 3 -20.58 13.57 -25.93
CA GLY A 3 -20.51 12.12 -25.86
C GLY A 3 -19.24 11.64 -26.57
N LEU A 4 -18.41 10.91 -25.85
CA LEU A 4 -17.37 10.08 -26.48
C LEU A 4 -18.14 9.03 -27.28
N GLU A 5 -18.14 9.15 -28.60
CA GLU A 5 -18.73 8.18 -29.51
C GLU A 5 -18.09 6.80 -29.27
N TYR A 6 -18.92 5.78 -29.17
CA TYR A 6 -18.50 4.39 -29.10
C TYR A 6 -17.74 4.06 -30.39
N GLN A 7 -16.42 4.03 -30.34
CA GLN A 7 -15.59 3.60 -31.47
C GLN A 7 -15.40 2.08 -31.38
N GLU A 8 -15.71 1.36 -32.44
CA GLU A 8 -15.38 -0.07 -32.59
C GLU A 8 -13.86 -0.26 -32.36
N GLY A 9 -13.49 -1.09 -31.37
CA GLY A 9 -12.09 -1.30 -30.98
C GLY A 9 -11.61 -0.50 -29.77
N ARG A 10 -12.49 0.27 -29.10
CA ARG A 10 -12.14 0.96 -27.85
C ARG A 10 -12.15 -0.03 -26.69
N THR A 11 -11.04 -0.09 -25.94
CA THR A 11 -10.92 -0.83 -24.69
C THR A 11 -11.18 0.15 -23.54
N GLU A 12 -12.14 -0.14 -22.67
CA GLU A 12 -12.42 0.66 -21.48
C GLU A 12 -11.36 0.39 -20.39
N LEU A 13 -11.03 1.40 -19.57
CA LEU A 13 -9.99 1.28 -18.55
C LEU A 13 -10.28 0.17 -17.51
N ASN A 14 -11.57 -0.01 -17.16
CA ASN A 14 -12.01 -1.03 -16.21
C ASN A 14 -11.88 -2.49 -16.74
N GLU A 15 -11.70 -2.67 -18.05
CA GLU A 15 -11.48 -4.01 -18.64
C GLU A 15 -10.06 -4.54 -18.37
N LEU A 16 -9.09 -3.63 -18.18
CA LEU A 16 -7.69 -3.99 -17.96
C LEU A 16 -7.27 -4.06 -16.50
N GLY A 17 -7.81 -3.16 -15.67
CA GLY A 17 -7.28 -2.89 -14.33
C GLY A 17 -5.95 -2.13 -14.36
N GLU A 18 -5.47 -1.69 -13.19
CA GLU A 18 -4.36 -0.77 -13.06
C GLU A 18 -3.04 -1.33 -13.59
N PHE A 19 -2.61 -2.50 -13.13
CA PHE A 19 -1.29 -3.07 -13.49
C PHE A 19 -1.22 -3.49 -14.95
N ALA A 20 -2.28 -4.11 -15.50
CA ALA A 20 -2.31 -4.45 -16.92
C ALA A 20 -2.32 -3.18 -17.79
N LEU A 21 -2.92 -2.09 -17.32
CA LEU A 21 -2.85 -0.79 -17.98
C LEU A 21 -1.43 -0.22 -17.95
N ILE A 22 -0.75 -0.27 -16.79
CA ILE A 22 0.66 0.15 -16.65
C ILE A 22 1.54 -0.65 -17.61
N GLU A 23 1.45 -1.99 -17.58
CA GLU A 23 2.20 -2.87 -18.50
C GLU A 23 1.99 -2.46 -19.96
N ARG A 24 0.74 -2.26 -20.39
CA ARG A 24 0.38 -1.87 -21.76
C ARG A 24 0.91 -0.49 -22.16
N LEU A 25 0.83 0.48 -21.25
CA LEU A 25 1.28 1.86 -21.53
C LEU A 25 2.79 2.01 -21.50
N THR A 26 3.48 1.15 -20.77
CA THR A 26 4.95 1.21 -20.64
C THR A 26 5.67 0.17 -21.50
N ASP A 27 4.93 -0.64 -22.26
CA ASP A 27 5.51 -1.54 -23.24
C ASP A 27 6.39 -0.80 -24.26
N GLY A 28 7.60 -1.29 -24.48
CA GLY A 28 8.59 -0.66 -25.37
C GLY A 28 9.39 0.50 -24.75
N PHE A 29 9.18 0.84 -23.47
CA PHE A 29 10.01 1.80 -22.76
C PHE A 29 11.25 1.12 -22.16
N GLU A 30 12.22 0.82 -23.01
CA GLU A 30 13.49 0.22 -22.59
C GLU A 30 14.43 1.25 -21.93
N PRO A 31 15.15 0.84 -20.85
CA PRO A 31 16.15 1.71 -20.23
C PRO A 31 17.23 2.14 -21.23
N ARG A 32 17.42 3.45 -21.37
CA ARG A 32 18.44 4.02 -22.26
C ARG A 32 19.74 4.38 -21.55
N ARG A 33 19.76 4.33 -20.24
CA ARG A 33 20.92 4.67 -19.41
C ARG A 33 21.47 3.44 -18.73
N PRO A 34 22.78 3.22 -18.73
CA PRO A 34 23.39 2.02 -18.14
C PRO A 34 23.26 1.97 -16.61
N ASN A 35 22.96 3.10 -15.98
CA ASN A 35 22.72 3.15 -14.54
C ASN A 35 21.23 2.99 -14.15
N THR A 36 20.34 2.76 -15.09
CA THR A 36 18.97 2.31 -14.81
C THR A 36 18.99 0.80 -14.66
N ILE A 37 18.89 0.29 -13.44
CA ILE A 37 18.99 -1.12 -13.11
C ILE A 37 17.63 -1.80 -13.20
N LYS A 38 16.60 -1.17 -12.65
CA LYS A 38 15.20 -1.60 -12.75
C LYS A 38 14.35 -0.37 -13.11
N GLY A 39 13.55 -0.48 -14.15
CA GLY A 39 12.55 0.51 -14.55
C GLY A 39 11.19 0.23 -13.93
N VAL A 40 10.13 0.35 -14.74
CA VAL A 40 8.75 0.04 -14.33
C VAL A 40 8.58 -1.43 -13.99
N GLY A 41 7.69 -1.76 -13.04
CA GLY A 41 7.29 -3.13 -12.69
C GLY A 41 7.76 -3.60 -11.31
N ASP A 42 8.11 -2.68 -10.42
CA ASP A 42 8.40 -2.94 -9.00
C ASP A 42 7.94 -1.74 -8.16
N ASP A 43 8.06 -1.79 -6.83
CA ASP A 43 7.64 -0.69 -5.94
C ASP A 43 8.43 0.60 -6.19
N CYS A 44 9.71 0.46 -6.56
CA CYS A 44 10.54 1.60 -6.98
C CYS A 44 11.31 1.30 -8.26
N ALA A 45 11.61 2.36 -9.01
CA ALA A 45 12.71 2.32 -9.97
C ALA A 45 14.05 2.30 -9.22
N VAL A 46 15.03 1.53 -9.74
CA VAL A 46 16.37 1.41 -9.16
C VAL A 46 17.40 2.00 -10.11
N THR A 47 18.15 2.99 -9.63
CA THR A 47 19.19 3.67 -10.42
C THR A 47 20.49 3.79 -9.63
N GLY A 48 21.58 4.15 -10.30
CA GLY A 48 22.87 4.43 -9.70
C GLY A 48 24.01 3.54 -10.18
N ALA A 49 25.24 4.03 -10.04
CA ALA A 49 26.46 3.35 -10.50
C ALA A 49 27.33 2.75 -9.39
N GLY A 50 27.11 3.14 -8.14
CA GLY A 50 27.87 2.66 -6.96
C GLY A 50 27.28 1.44 -6.30
N LYS A 51 27.78 1.08 -5.12
CA LYS A 51 27.22 0.02 -4.27
C LYS A 51 25.90 0.41 -3.63
N VAL A 52 25.74 1.69 -3.30
CA VAL A 52 24.48 2.27 -2.85
C VAL A 52 23.70 2.66 -4.10
N LYS A 53 22.46 2.20 -4.18
CA LYS A 53 21.52 2.49 -5.26
C LYS A 53 20.49 3.50 -4.80
N THR A 54 20.01 4.28 -5.72
CA THR A 54 18.87 5.20 -5.50
C THR A 54 17.58 4.51 -5.89
N LEU A 55 16.64 4.52 -4.98
CA LEU A 55 15.26 4.06 -5.15
C LEU A 55 14.38 5.28 -5.42
N ILE A 56 13.49 5.20 -6.41
CA ILE A 56 12.59 6.31 -6.77
C ILE A 56 11.19 5.75 -6.97
N SER A 57 10.24 6.27 -6.21
CA SER A 57 8.83 5.96 -6.32
C SER A 57 7.98 7.23 -6.39
N MET A 58 6.75 7.12 -6.85
CA MET A 58 5.79 8.22 -6.88
C MET A 58 4.41 7.69 -6.55
N ASN A 59 3.70 8.40 -5.67
CA ASN A 59 2.31 8.12 -5.33
C ASN A 59 1.45 9.37 -5.51
N SER A 60 0.21 9.19 -5.94
CA SER A 60 -0.76 10.28 -6.14
C SER A 60 -2.06 9.98 -5.41
N LEU A 61 -2.56 10.95 -4.65
CA LEU A 61 -3.82 10.90 -3.93
C LEU A 61 -4.78 11.93 -4.52
N ALA A 62 -5.96 11.49 -4.96
CA ALA A 62 -7.00 12.32 -5.56
C ALA A 62 -8.21 12.44 -4.63
N GLU A 63 -8.72 13.67 -4.48
CA GLU A 63 -9.95 13.92 -3.72
C GLU A 63 -11.15 13.23 -4.34
N GLY A 64 -11.95 12.58 -3.48
CA GLY A 64 -13.12 11.80 -3.89
C GLY A 64 -12.79 10.37 -4.35
N VAL A 65 -11.50 9.99 -4.35
CA VAL A 65 -11.02 8.63 -4.64
C VAL A 65 -10.24 8.09 -3.44
N ASP A 66 -9.12 8.73 -3.10
CA ASP A 66 -8.21 8.28 -2.04
C ASP A 66 -8.49 8.94 -0.68
N PHE A 67 -9.20 10.04 -0.68
CA PHE A 67 -9.65 10.75 0.52
C PHE A 67 -10.91 11.58 0.25
N ASP A 68 -11.68 11.83 1.32
CA ASP A 68 -12.84 12.72 1.28
C ASP A 68 -12.69 13.82 2.33
N MET A 69 -12.86 15.07 1.90
CA MET A 69 -12.72 16.25 2.77
C MET A 69 -13.81 16.37 3.83
N MET A 70 -14.87 15.56 3.79
CA MET A 70 -15.89 15.54 4.84
C MET A 70 -15.37 14.93 6.15
N TYR A 71 -14.40 14.00 6.05
CA TYR A 71 -13.88 13.30 7.21
C TYR A 71 -12.35 13.22 7.29
N THR A 72 -11.63 13.72 6.28
CA THR A 72 -10.16 13.67 6.28
C THR A 72 -9.57 15.01 6.71
N PRO A 73 -8.99 15.14 7.92
CA PRO A 73 -8.29 16.34 8.33
C PRO A 73 -7.06 16.58 7.46
N LEU A 74 -6.82 17.83 7.04
CA LEU A 74 -5.72 18.18 6.14
C LEU A 74 -4.35 17.80 6.69
N LYS A 75 -4.15 17.91 8.00
CA LYS A 75 -2.91 17.49 8.64
C LYS A 75 -2.68 15.98 8.54
N HIS A 76 -3.73 15.15 8.70
CA HIS A 76 -3.64 13.70 8.48
C HIS A 76 -3.39 13.38 7.00
N LEU A 77 -4.06 14.09 6.08
CA LEU A 77 -3.86 13.92 4.66
C LEU A 77 -2.41 14.21 4.23
N GLY A 78 -1.82 15.30 4.75
CA GLY A 78 -0.42 15.61 4.49
C GLY A 78 0.54 14.54 5.00
N TYR A 79 0.29 14.02 6.21
CA TYR A 79 1.04 12.91 6.76
C TYR A 79 0.90 11.64 5.90
N LYS A 80 -0.35 11.25 5.59
CA LYS A 80 -0.65 10.07 4.74
C LYS A 80 0.03 10.16 3.39
N ALA A 81 -0.01 11.31 2.72
CA ALA A 81 0.60 11.47 1.40
C ALA A 81 2.10 11.14 1.38
N VAL A 82 2.84 11.55 2.42
CA VAL A 82 4.26 11.21 2.56
C VAL A 82 4.42 9.74 2.96
N ALA A 83 3.65 9.28 3.94
CA ALA A 83 3.74 7.91 4.48
C ALA A 83 3.58 6.85 3.38
N VAL A 84 2.56 6.99 2.51
CA VAL A 84 2.31 6.04 1.43
C VAL A 84 3.41 6.05 0.36
N ALA A 85 4.02 7.21 0.10
CA ALA A 85 5.10 7.30 -0.87
C ALA A 85 6.40 6.67 -0.37
N ILE A 86 6.75 6.88 0.91
CA ILE A 86 7.96 6.27 1.50
C ILE A 86 7.77 4.79 1.87
N SER A 87 6.53 4.29 1.93
CA SER A 87 6.23 2.86 2.08
C SER A 87 6.82 2.04 0.93
N ASN A 88 6.73 2.52 -0.30
CA ASN A 88 7.34 1.86 -1.46
C ASN A 88 8.87 1.73 -1.35
N ILE A 89 9.54 2.70 -0.70
CA ILE A 89 10.98 2.61 -0.43
C ILE A 89 11.25 1.48 0.58
N ALA A 90 10.43 1.40 1.65
CA ALA A 90 10.52 0.32 2.63
C ALA A 90 10.24 -1.05 1.99
N ALA A 91 9.27 -1.14 1.07
CA ALA A 91 8.93 -2.35 0.32
C ALA A 91 10.08 -2.91 -0.52
N MET A 92 11.08 -2.10 -0.83
CA MET A 92 12.31 -2.53 -1.49
C MET A 92 13.53 -2.66 -0.54
N ASN A 93 13.25 -2.78 0.76
CA ASN A 93 14.27 -2.89 1.82
C ASN A 93 15.24 -1.70 1.84
N GLY A 94 14.72 -0.50 1.51
CA GLY A 94 15.45 0.74 1.43
C GLY A 94 15.17 1.69 2.59
N THR A 95 15.96 2.75 2.66
CA THR A 95 15.80 3.86 3.61
C THR A 95 15.37 5.10 2.83
N PRO A 96 14.21 5.71 3.10
CA PRO A 96 13.81 6.96 2.46
C PRO A 96 14.71 8.11 2.94
N THR A 97 14.99 9.04 2.04
CA THR A 97 15.90 10.17 2.31
C THR A 97 15.32 11.53 1.91
N HIS A 98 14.63 11.60 0.79
CA HIS A 98 14.09 12.85 0.26
C HIS A 98 12.68 12.65 -0.32
N ILE A 99 11.92 13.75 -0.33
CA ILE A 99 10.65 13.81 -1.07
C ILE A 99 10.52 15.10 -1.87
N GLU A 100 9.73 15.04 -2.94
CA GLU A 100 9.16 16.19 -3.62
C GLU A 100 7.63 16.11 -3.56
N VAL A 101 6.96 17.26 -3.37
CA VAL A 101 5.50 17.32 -3.22
C VAL A 101 4.87 18.19 -4.30
N GLY A 102 4.04 17.59 -5.14
CA GLY A 102 3.17 18.28 -6.07
C GLY A 102 1.77 18.45 -5.49
N VAL A 103 1.22 19.66 -5.51
CA VAL A 103 -0.13 19.96 -5.03
C VAL A 103 -0.91 20.68 -6.12
N SER A 104 -2.02 20.09 -6.57
CA SER A 104 -2.98 20.77 -7.45
C SER A 104 -4.25 21.07 -6.66
N VAL A 105 -4.61 22.35 -6.49
CA VAL A 105 -5.72 22.79 -5.66
C VAL A 105 -6.66 23.73 -6.38
N SER A 106 -7.95 23.70 -6.02
CA SER A 106 -8.92 24.68 -6.45
C SER A 106 -8.93 25.90 -5.52
N ASN A 107 -9.48 27.02 -5.98
CA ASN A 107 -9.59 28.27 -5.21
C ASN A 107 -10.54 28.22 -4.00
N ARG A 108 -11.15 27.09 -3.71
CA ARG A 108 -11.94 26.86 -2.47
C ARG A 108 -11.07 26.66 -1.23
N TYR A 109 -9.79 26.34 -1.40
CA TYR A 109 -8.85 26.16 -0.31
C TYR A 109 -8.17 27.49 0.02
N SER A 110 -8.06 27.80 1.31
CA SER A 110 -7.30 28.95 1.81
C SER A 110 -5.81 28.62 1.99
N VAL A 111 -5.00 29.65 2.24
CA VAL A 111 -3.58 29.46 2.58
C VAL A 111 -3.45 28.66 3.87
N GLU A 112 -4.26 28.99 4.89
CA GLU A 112 -4.23 28.29 6.17
C GLU A 112 -4.57 26.81 6.03
N ALA A 113 -5.47 26.45 5.11
CA ALA A 113 -5.78 25.04 4.80
C ALA A 113 -4.53 24.32 4.22
N LEU A 114 -3.77 24.98 3.36
CA LEU A 114 -2.51 24.42 2.84
C LEU A 114 -1.41 24.39 3.91
N GLU A 115 -1.37 25.35 4.83
CA GLU A 115 -0.45 25.33 5.96
C GLU A 115 -0.72 24.13 6.88
N GLU A 116 -1.99 23.77 7.13
CA GLU A 116 -2.36 22.55 7.86
C GLU A 116 -1.93 21.28 7.12
N LEU A 117 -2.12 21.23 5.80
CA LEU A 117 -1.65 20.11 4.98
C LEU A 117 -0.12 19.95 5.11
N TYR A 118 0.62 21.05 4.95
CA TYR A 118 2.08 21.05 5.06
C TYR A 118 2.58 20.79 6.49
N ALA A 119 1.80 21.11 7.51
CA ALA A 119 2.12 20.71 8.88
C ALA A 119 2.10 19.17 9.04
N GLY A 120 1.19 18.48 8.35
CA GLY A 120 1.17 17.02 8.30
C GLY A 120 2.36 16.44 7.53
N ILE A 121 2.69 17.00 6.37
CA ILE A 121 3.87 16.63 5.59
C ILE A 121 5.14 16.75 6.45
N ARG A 122 5.31 17.89 7.12
CA ARG A 122 6.45 18.15 8.02
C ARG A 122 6.53 17.10 9.13
N LEU A 123 5.41 16.80 9.78
CA LEU A 123 5.37 15.84 10.88
C LEU A 123 5.85 14.44 10.41
N CYS A 124 5.45 14.00 9.23
CA CYS A 124 5.91 12.73 8.66
C CYS A 124 7.41 12.78 8.31
N CYS A 125 7.86 13.89 7.69
CA CYS A 125 9.28 14.09 7.38
C CYS A 125 10.16 14.04 8.63
N GLU A 126 9.77 14.75 9.70
CA GLU A 126 10.49 14.77 10.98
C GLU A 126 10.53 13.37 11.63
N ARG A 127 9.43 12.62 11.54
CA ARG A 127 9.33 11.28 12.14
C ARG A 127 10.25 10.26 11.45
N TYR A 128 10.37 10.34 10.13
CA TYR A 128 11.13 9.38 9.33
C TYR A 128 12.48 9.88 8.84
N ASP A 129 12.91 11.06 9.30
CA ASP A 129 14.20 11.68 8.94
C ASP A 129 14.35 11.84 7.41
N VAL A 130 13.32 12.45 6.78
CA VAL A 130 13.23 12.66 5.34
C VAL A 130 13.19 14.14 5.03
N ASP A 131 13.98 14.59 4.05
CA ASP A 131 14.02 15.98 3.62
C ASP A 131 13.00 16.28 2.51
N LEU A 132 12.21 17.35 2.68
CA LEU A 132 11.44 17.95 1.58
C LEU A 132 12.40 18.83 0.75
N VAL A 133 12.71 18.42 -0.47
CA VAL A 133 13.72 19.08 -1.33
C VAL A 133 13.14 19.84 -2.51
N GLY A 134 11.85 19.69 -2.78
CA GLY A 134 11.22 20.37 -3.91
C GLY A 134 9.72 20.12 -4.02
N GLY A 135 9.16 20.60 -5.10
CA GLY A 135 7.76 20.38 -5.42
C GLY A 135 7.17 21.40 -6.37
N ASN A 136 5.85 21.34 -6.55
CA ASN A 136 5.12 22.26 -7.39
C ASN A 136 3.72 22.53 -6.82
N ILE A 137 3.22 23.76 -6.98
CA ILE A 137 1.82 24.09 -6.65
C ILE A 137 1.14 24.55 -7.93
N GLY A 138 0.09 23.82 -8.29
CA GLY A 138 -0.72 24.07 -9.48
C GLY A 138 -2.18 24.33 -9.17
N SER A 139 -2.94 24.70 -10.19
CA SER A 139 -4.39 24.92 -10.07
C SER A 139 -5.16 23.69 -10.53
N SER A 140 -6.24 23.36 -9.80
CA SER A 140 -7.25 22.36 -10.18
C SER A 140 -8.62 23.01 -10.31
N ARG A 141 -9.48 22.43 -11.15
CA ARG A 141 -10.89 22.87 -11.28
C ARG A 141 -11.85 22.00 -10.48
N SER A 142 -11.44 20.80 -10.07
CA SER A 142 -12.33 19.76 -9.56
C SER A 142 -11.91 19.12 -8.24
N GLY A 143 -11.03 19.72 -7.48
CA GLY A 143 -10.61 19.13 -6.20
C GLY A 143 -9.13 19.26 -5.96
N MET A 144 -8.63 18.55 -4.95
CA MET A 144 -7.21 18.50 -4.62
C MET A 144 -6.60 17.21 -5.17
N VAL A 145 -5.41 17.32 -5.73
CA VAL A 145 -4.56 16.16 -6.05
C VAL A 145 -3.20 16.40 -5.43
N LEU A 146 -2.74 15.43 -4.66
CA LEU A 146 -1.41 15.40 -4.06
C LEU A 146 -0.57 14.36 -4.77
N THR A 147 0.64 14.71 -5.14
CA THR A 147 1.61 13.78 -5.71
C THR A 147 2.90 13.88 -4.91
N VAL A 148 3.39 12.78 -4.38
CA VAL A 148 4.66 12.73 -3.65
C VAL A 148 5.60 11.80 -4.38
N THR A 149 6.76 12.33 -4.77
CA THR A 149 7.88 11.53 -5.24
C THR A 149 8.78 11.26 -4.04
N ALA A 150 9.01 9.99 -3.74
CA ALA A 150 9.93 9.53 -2.70
C ALA A 150 11.23 9.07 -3.32
N ILE A 151 12.35 9.47 -2.72
CA ILE A 151 13.69 9.05 -3.06
C ILE A 151 14.29 8.39 -1.83
N GLY A 152 14.92 7.24 -2.03
CA GLY A 152 15.58 6.49 -0.99
C GLY A 152 16.85 5.84 -1.45
N GLU A 153 17.53 5.18 -0.55
CA GLU A 153 18.79 4.51 -0.79
C GLU A 153 18.77 3.09 -0.24
N ALA A 154 19.46 2.18 -0.92
CA ALA A 154 19.71 0.84 -0.42
C ALA A 154 21.06 0.31 -0.93
N ASP A 155 21.73 -0.52 -0.14
CA ASP A 155 22.86 -1.30 -0.61
C ASP A 155 22.43 -2.29 -1.68
N GLU A 156 23.16 -2.39 -2.79
CA GLU A 156 22.83 -3.26 -3.93
C GLU A 156 22.54 -4.70 -3.53
N GLY A 157 23.25 -5.23 -2.54
CA GLY A 157 23.07 -6.60 -2.04
C GLY A 157 21.90 -6.77 -1.06
N LYS A 158 21.19 -5.70 -0.69
CA LYS A 158 20.06 -5.71 0.23
C LYS A 158 18.74 -5.35 -0.43
N ILE A 159 18.77 -4.79 -1.65
CA ILE A 159 17.54 -4.46 -2.38
C ILE A 159 16.72 -5.73 -2.54
N THR A 160 15.48 -5.65 -2.12
CA THR A 160 14.50 -6.71 -2.28
C THR A 160 13.46 -6.28 -3.31
N TYR A 161 13.12 -7.18 -4.21
CA TYR A 161 12.16 -6.97 -5.29
C TYR A 161 10.91 -7.81 -5.05
N ARG A 162 9.86 -7.58 -5.82
CA ARG A 162 8.67 -8.44 -5.83
C ARG A 162 8.98 -9.86 -6.33
N ASN A 163 9.95 -10.00 -7.22
CA ASN A 163 10.46 -11.28 -7.68
C ASN A 163 11.56 -11.82 -6.73
N GLY A 164 11.75 -13.14 -6.74
CA GLY A 164 12.82 -13.77 -5.97
C GLY A 164 12.35 -14.74 -4.89
N ALA A 165 11.05 -14.83 -4.64
CA ALA A 165 10.48 -15.85 -3.78
C ALA A 165 10.76 -17.26 -4.33
N LYS A 166 11.08 -18.20 -3.43
CA LYS A 166 11.46 -19.57 -3.79
C LYS A 166 10.52 -20.56 -3.09
N CYS A 167 10.33 -21.71 -3.71
CA CYS A 167 9.57 -22.80 -3.10
C CYS A 167 10.11 -23.10 -1.69
N HIS A 168 9.21 -23.22 -0.74
CA HIS A 168 9.40 -23.37 0.70
C HIS A 168 9.86 -22.12 1.47
N ASP A 169 10.04 -20.96 0.83
CA ASP A 169 10.18 -19.71 1.58
C ASP A 169 8.96 -19.47 2.45
N LEU A 170 9.19 -18.93 3.64
CA LEU A 170 8.12 -18.55 4.55
C LEU A 170 7.56 -17.19 4.16
N ILE A 171 6.23 -17.06 4.17
CA ILE A 171 5.53 -15.81 3.92
C ILE A 171 5.29 -15.12 5.25
N CYS A 172 5.79 -13.91 5.37
CA CYS A 172 5.68 -13.05 6.54
C CYS A 172 4.91 -11.77 6.23
N VAL A 173 4.16 -11.28 7.20
CA VAL A 173 3.51 -9.97 7.12
C VAL A 173 3.76 -9.19 8.41
N SER A 174 3.97 -7.88 8.30
CA SER A 174 4.05 -7.00 9.45
C SER A 174 2.68 -6.56 9.94
N GLY A 175 2.57 -6.15 11.21
CA GLY A 175 1.37 -5.58 11.82
C GLY A 175 0.12 -6.45 11.69
N ASP A 176 -1.01 -5.81 11.42
CA ASP A 176 -2.30 -6.43 11.14
C ASP A 176 -2.92 -5.89 9.85
N LEU A 177 -3.89 -6.60 9.32
CA LEU A 177 -4.47 -6.33 8.01
C LEU A 177 -5.98 -6.08 8.08
N GLY A 178 -6.49 -5.27 7.15
CA GLY A 178 -7.89 -4.92 6.99
C GLY A 178 -8.36 -3.80 7.92
N SER A 179 -7.48 -3.28 8.77
CA SER A 179 -7.82 -2.20 9.72
C SER A 179 -8.05 -0.87 9.02
N ALA A 180 -7.25 -0.52 8.02
CA ALA A 180 -7.43 0.70 7.27
C ALA A 180 -8.78 0.72 6.52
N TYR A 181 -9.11 -0.36 5.83
CA TYR A 181 -10.40 -0.47 5.15
C TYR A 181 -11.59 -0.45 6.13
N SER A 182 -11.45 -1.08 7.29
CA SER A 182 -12.47 -1.01 8.34
C SER A 182 -12.67 0.42 8.85
N GLY A 183 -11.62 1.21 8.96
CA GLY A 183 -11.69 2.64 9.27
C GLY A 183 -12.44 3.44 8.20
N LEU A 184 -12.17 3.17 6.92
CA LEU A 184 -12.92 3.76 5.80
C LEU A 184 -14.42 3.43 5.90
N LEU A 185 -14.78 2.18 6.16
CA LEU A 185 -16.19 1.77 6.30
C LEU A 185 -16.90 2.51 7.43
N VAL A 186 -16.25 2.72 8.57
CA VAL A 186 -16.81 3.53 9.66
C VAL A 186 -17.03 4.97 9.22
N LEU A 187 -16.04 5.60 8.59
CA LEU A 187 -16.14 6.99 8.13
C LEU A 187 -17.24 7.17 7.06
N GLU A 188 -17.35 6.28 6.11
CA GLU A 188 -18.40 6.32 5.09
C GLU A 188 -19.79 6.10 5.70
N ARG A 189 -19.96 5.21 6.66
CA ARG A 189 -21.21 5.03 7.41
C ARG A 189 -21.64 6.32 8.12
N GLU A 190 -20.72 6.93 8.84
CA GLU A 190 -20.99 8.16 9.59
C GLU A 190 -21.25 9.35 8.65
N LYS A 191 -20.55 9.44 7.53
CA LYS A 191 -20.81 10.43 6.47
C LYS A 191 -22.23 10.32 5.92
N VAL A 192 -22.68 9.12 5.57
CA VAL A 192 -24.06 8.88 5.08
C VAL A 192 -25.10 9.29 6.14
N THR A 193 -24.85 8.93 7.40
CA THR A 193 -25.73 9.29 8.53
C THR A 193 -25.81 10.80 8.72
N TYR A 194 -24.67 11.50 8.72
CA TYR A 194 -24.60 12.95 8.84
C TYR A 194 -25.29 13.67 7.66
N GLN A 195 -25.10 13.19 6.43
CA GLN A 195 -25.77 13.76 5.25
C GLN A 195 -27.28 13.62 5.31
N ALA A 196 -27.79 12.50 5.86
CA ALA A 196 -29.22 12.30 6.05
C ALA A 196 -29.80 13.16 7.17
N ASN A 197 -29.04 13.43 8.23
CA ASN A 197 -29.44 14.26 9.36
C ASN A 197 -28.25 15.02 9.96
N PRO A 198 -27.98 16.27 9.53
CA PRO A 198 -26.84 17.07 10.01
C PRO A 198 -26.85 17.43 11.50
N ASN A 199 -27.97 17.19 12.21
CA ASN A 199 -28.05 17.36 13.66
C ASN A 199 -27.52 16.13 14.42
N PHE A 200 -27.28 15.03 13.74
CA PHE A 200 -26.70 13.84 14.33
C PHE A 200 -25.19 14.00 14.46
N GLN A 201 -24.63 13.73 15.63
CA GLN A 201 -23.20 13.72 15.83
C GLN A 201 -22.65 12.36 15.42
N PRO A 202 -21.60 12.30 14.57
CA PRO A 202 -20.94 11.05 14.25
C PRO A 202 -20.47 10.31 15.50
N ASP A 203 -20.69 9.01 15.58
CA ASP A 203 -20.19 8.17 16.65
C ASP A 203 -18.87 7.51 16.20
N LEU A 204 -17.76 8.13 16.58
CA LEU A 204 -16.40 7.66 16.28
C LEU A 204 -15.71 7.06 17.50
N ASP A 205 -16.36 7.15 18.68
CA ASP A 205 -15.82 6.60 19.91
C ASP A 205 -15.61 5.09 19.78
N SER A 206 -14.51 4.59 20.26
CA SER A 206 -14.12 3.16 20.20
C SER A 206 -13.67 2.63 18.83
N TYR A 207 -13.45 3.50 17.85
CA TYR A 207 -12.89 3.12 16.54
C TYR A 207 -11.51 3.74 16.28
N ASP A 208 -10.88 4.30 17.33
CA ASP A 208 -9.64 5.07 17.20
C ASP A 208 -8.55 4.37 16.40
N TYR A 209 -8.36 3.08 16.65
CA TYR A 209 -7.33 2.30 15.96
C TYR A 209 -7.59 2.19 14.46
N VAL A 210 -8.77 1.72 14.03
CA VAL A 210 -9.07 1.55 12.60
C VAL A 210 -9.14 2.90 11.89
N LEU A 211 -9.59 3.96 12.56
CA LEU A 211 -9.58 5.32 12.01
C LEU A 211 -8.15 5.83 11.83
N GLU A 212 -7.27 5.63 12.83
CA GLU A 212 -5.85 6.00 12.71
C GLU A 212 -5.19 5.25 11.56
N ARG A 213 -5.43 3.94 11.42
CA ARG A 213 -4.88 3.11 10.34
C ARG A 213 -5.27 3.63 8.94
N PHE A 214 -6.50 4.11 8.75
CA PHE A 214 -6.93 4.70 7.48
C PHE A 214 -6.41 6.12 7.26
N LEU A 215 -6.55 7.00 8.28
CA LEU A 215 -6.23 8.42 8.14
C LEU A 215 -4.74 8.73 8.21
N LYS A 216 -3.98 7.90 8.92
CA LYS A 216 -2.56 8.10 9.21
C LYS A 216 -1.81 6.76 9.19
N PRO A 217 -1.69 6.11 8.03
CA PRO A 217 -0.92 4.87 7.93
C PRO A 217 0.55 5.10 8.29
N GLU A 218 1.21 4.05 8.79
CA GLU A 218 2.61 4.09 9.21
C GLU A 218 3.44 3.18 8.28
N PRO A 219 4.35 3.73 7.47
CA PRO A 219 5.26 2.93 6.67
C PRO A 219 6.21 2.14 7.56
N ARG A 220 6.43 0.87 7.25
CA ARG A 220 7.11 -0.07 8.14
C ARG A 220 8.64 -0.05 7.99
N ILE A 221 9.22 1.14 8.07
CA ILE A 221 10.67 1.36 8.08
C ILE A 221 11.33 0.76 9.33
N ASP A 222 10.58 0.65 10.42
CA ASP A 222 10.97 -0.06 11.64
C ASP A 222 11.30 -1.54 11.37
N ILE A 223 10.48 -2.22 10.57
CA ILE A 223 10.69 -3.63 10.21
C ILE A 223 11.93 -3.78 9.33
N VAL A 224 12.15 -2.89 8.36
CA VAL A 224 13.35 -2.87 7.52
C VAL A 224 14.63 -2.78 8.39
N LYS A 225 14.63 -1.88 9.38
CA LYS A 225 15.75 -1.73 10.33
C LYS A 225 16.01 -3.00 11.14
N VAL A 226 14.94 -3.61 11.68
CA VAL A 226 15.07 -4.83 12.49
C VAL A 226 15.55 -6.02 11.64
N LEU A 227 15.07 -6.14 10.40
CA LEU A 227 15.57 -7.17 9.46
C LEU A 227 17.05 -7.00 9.19
N ASP A 228 17.51 -5.75 8.96
CA ASP A 228 18.94 -5.45 8.76
C ASP A 228 19.79 -5.79 9.99
N GLU A 229 19.35 -5.40 11.20
CA GLU A 229 20.03 -5.73 12.46
C GLU A 229 20.14 -7.23 12.70
N LYS A 230 19.16 -8.00 12.27
CA LYS A 230 19.16 -9.48 12.35
C LYS A 230 19.94 -10.14 11.21
N GLY A 231 20.42 -9.37 10.24
CA GLY A 231 21.09 -9.88 9.05
C GLY A 231 20.16 -10.77 8.22
N VAL A 232 18.91 -10.36 8.05
CA VAL A 232 17.91 -11.01 7.19
C VAL A 232 17.67 -10.12 5.99
N VAL A 233 17.87 -10.65 4.80
CA VAL A 233 17.47 -10.03 3.54
C VAL A 233 16.32 -10.84 2.99
N PRO A 234 15.10 -10.29 2.89
CA PRO A 234 13.95 -10.99 2.31
C PRO A 234 14.24 -11.46 0.89
N THR A 235 13.67 -12.59 0.50
CA THR A 235 13.79 -13.13 -0.86
C THR A 235 12.87 -12.42 -1.84
N SER A 236 11.69 -11.96 -1.38
CA SER A 236 10.82 -11.01 -2.09
C SER A 236 10.11 -10.10 -1.07
N MET A 237 9.63 -8.93 -1.51
CA MET A 237 8.90 -8.00 -0.65
C MET A 237 8.03 -7.05 -1.48
N ILE A 238 6.93 -6.60 -0.88
CA ILE A 238 5.97 -5.62 -1.38
C ILE A 238 5.26 -4.99 -0.17
N ASP A 239 4.75 -3.77 -0.27
CA ASP A 239 3.84 -3.23 0.75
C ASP A 239 2.38 -3.59 0.45
N VAL A 240 1.55 -3.68 1.48
CA VAL A 240 0.13 -4.05 1.36
C VAL A 240 -0.71 -2.80 1.15
N SER A 241 -0.80 -2.37 -0.11
CA SER A 241 -1.57 -1.20 -0.56
C SER A 241 -2.97 -1.55 -1.04
N ASP A 242 -3.15 -2.66 -1.75
CA ASP A 242 -4.42 -3.09 -2.37
C ASP A 242 -5.08 -4.29 -1.67
N GLY A 243 -4.42 -4.83 -0.65
CA GLY A 243 -4.86 -5.96 0.16
C GLY A 243 -4.04 -7.22 -0.06
N LEU A 244 -3.98 -8.07 0.96
CA LEU A 244 -3.10 -9.23 1.00
C LEU A 244 -3.22 -10.14 -0.22
N ALA A 245 -4.42 -10.33 -0.76
CA ALA A 245 -4.62 -11.19 -1.93
C ALA A 245 -3.95 -10.64 -3.18
N SER A 246 -4.02 -9.33 -3.40
CA SER A 246 -3.37 -8.64 -4.52
C SER A 246 -1.85 -8.83 -4.44
N GLU A 247 -1.28 -8.52 -3.28
CA GLU A 247 0.18 -8.52 -3.10
C GLU A 247 0.77 -9.94 -3.15
N LEU A 248 0.07 -10.95 -2.63
CA LEU A 248 0.45 -12.34 -2.81
C LEU A 248 0.46 -12.76 -4.28
N LEU A 249 -0.56 -12.34 -5.04
CA LEU A 249 -0.63 -12.63 -6.47
C LEU A 249 0.49 -11.93 -7.25
N HIS A 250 0.92 -10.73 -6.85
CA HIS A 250 2.07 -10.05 -7.43
C HIS A 250 3.36 -10.80 -7.17
N ILE A 251 3.65 -11.17 -5.92
CA ILE A 251 4.83 -11.98 -5.59
C ILE A 251 4.82 -13.30 -6.37
N CYS A 252 3.68 -13.99 -6.41
CA CYS A 252 3.56 -15.26 -7.14
C CYS A 252 3.79 -15.10 -8.64
N LYS A 253 3.23 -14.06 -9.26
CA LYS A 253 3.39 -13.74 -10.69
C LYS A 253 4.86 -13.45 -11.01
N GLU A 254 5.47 -12.51 -10.29
CA GLU A 254 6.83 -12.06 -10.54
C GLU A 254 7.89 -13.12 -10.22
N SER A 255 7.59 -14.04 -9.27
CA SER A 255 8.46 -15.15 -8.88
C SER A 255 8.12 -16.47 -9.59
N GLU A 256 7.08 -16.49 -10.44
CA GLU A 256 6.60 -17.67 -11.17
C GLU A 256 6.28 -18.86 -10.24
N CYS A 257 5.69 -18.61 -9.09
CA CYS A 257 5.40 -19.61 -8.05
C CYS A 257 3.92 -19.55 -7.62
N GLY A 258 3.49 -20.50 -6.77
CA GLY A 258 2.25 -20.41 -6.03
C GLY A 258 2.51 -20.10 -4.55
N CYS A 259 1.44 -20.01 -3.77
CA CYS A 259 1.54 -19.88 -2.32
C CYS A 259 0.38 -20.54 -1.58
N GLU A 260 0.65 -20.91 -0.34
CA GLU A 260 -0.39 -21.30 0.63
C GLU A 260 -0.30 -20.36 1.85
N VAL A 261 -1.39 -19.64 2.15
CA VAL A 261 -1.54 -18.86 3.39
C VAL A 261 -2.64 -19.45 4.24
N TYR A 262 -2.47 -19.38 5.56
CA TYR A 262 -3.41 -19.96 6.52
C TYR A 262 -4.29 -18.88 7.11
N GLU A 263 -5.61 -18.97 6.90
CA GLU A 263 -6.59 -18.00 7.39
C GLU A 263 -6.40 -17.66 8.87
N GLU A 264 -6.19 -18.69 9.71
CA GLU A 264 -6.01 -18.54 11.17
C GLU A 264 -4.71 -17.79 11.57
N ARG A 265 -3.78 -17.61 10.64
CA ARG A 265 -2.50 -16.94 10.88
C ARG A 265 -2.46 -15.52 10.35
N ILE A 266 -3.47 -15.10 9.58
CA ILE A 266 -3.58 -13.73 9.10
C ILE A 266 -3.87 -12.84 10.32
N PRO A 267 -3.00 -11.88 10.65
CA PRO A 267 -3.21 -11.01 11.80
C PRO A 267 -4.33 -10.02 11.51
N ILE A 268 -5.34 -10.00 12.37
CA ILE A 268 -6.51 -9.11 12.28
C ILE A 268 -6.78 -8.52 13.65
N ASP A 269 -6.86 -7.21 13.74
CA ASP A 269 -7.15 -6.51 14.99
C ASP A 269 -8.59 -6.73 15.45
N TYR A 270 -8.78 -6.61 16.78
CA TYR A 270 -10.09 -6.72 17.40
C TYR A 270 -11.08 -5.67 16.88
N GLN A 271 -10.66 -4.41 16.67
CA GLN A 271 -11.56 -3.39 16.16
C GLN A 271 -12.01 -3.68 14.73
N THR A 272 -11.14 -4.26 13.87
CA THR A 272 -11.51 -4.75 12.54
C THR A 272 -12.62 -5.81 12.64
N THR A 273 -12.45 -6.78 13.52
CA THR A 273 -13.47 -7.83 13.77
C THR A 273 -14.79 -7.23 14.26
N ARG A 274 -14.72 -6.24 15.16
CA ARG A 274 -15.89 -5.54 15.68
C ARG A 274 -16.61 -4.77 14.56
N VAL A 275 -15.90 -3.97 13.78
CA VAL A 275 -16.49 -3.22 12.64
C VAL A 275 -17.22 -4.17 11.69
N CYS A 276 -16.59 -5.30 11.31
CA CYS A 276 -17.21 -6.29 10.45
C CYS A 276 -18.50 -6.85 11.05
N SER A 277 -18.56 -7.10 12.37
CA SER A 277 -19.75 -7.60 13.04
C SER A 277 -20.90 -6.59 13.11
N GLU A 278 -20.60 -5.30 13.09
CA GLU A 278 -21.57 -4.20 13.10
C GLU A 278 -22.11 -3.84 11.70
N MET A 279 -21.39 -4.21 10.65
CA MET A 279 -21.84 -3.99 9.27
C MET A 279 -22.94 -4.99 8.87
N SER A 280 -23.98 -4.50 8.21
CA SER A 280 -25.21 -5.25 7.91
C SER A 280 -25.06 -6.42 6.94
N ASN A 281 -23.87 -6.65 6.36
CA ASN A 281 -23.69 -7.57 5.23
C ASN A 281 -22.96 -8.89 5.59
N ASN A 282 -22.92 -9.31 6.85
CA ASN A 282 -22.15 -10.50 7.30
C ASN A 282 -20.69 -10.48 6.78
N MET A 283 -20.05 -9.32 6.82
CA MET A 283 -18.69 -9.14 6.34
C MET A 283 -17.72 -9.94 7.21
N LEU A 284 -16.88 -10.73 6.58
CA LEU A 284 -15.86 -11.49 7.29
C LEU A 284 -14.59 -10.61 7.45
N PRO A 285 -13.99 -10.56 8.65
CA PRO A 285 -12.76 -9.77 8.86
C PRO A 285 -11.63 -10.14 7.90
N VAL A 286 -11.49 -11.42 7.56
CA VAL A 286 -10.51 -11.91 6.59
C VAL A 286 -10.75 -11.32 5.19
N SER A 287 -11.99 -11.00 4.82
CA SER A 287 -12.27 -10.35 3.53
C SER A 287 -11.70 -8.93 3.47
N ASN A 288 -11.74 -8.19 4.58
CA ASN A 288 -11.13 -6.87 4.68
C ASN A 288 -9.59 -6.98 4.59
N ALA A 289 -8.99 -7.97 5.25
CA ALA A 289 -7.55 -8.21 5.16
C ALA A 289 -7.10 -8.58 3.75
N LEU A 290 -7.87 -9.43 3.05
CA LEU A 290 -7.53 -9.89 1.71
C LEU A 290 -7.71 -8.82 0.63
N ASN A 291 -8.74 -7.97 0.75
CA ASN A 291 -9.19 -7.11 -0.37
C ASN A 291 -9.39 -5.63 0.02
N GLY A 292 -9.18 -5.26 1.26
CA GLY A 292 -9.49 -3.90 1.75
C GLY A 292 -8.48 -2.85 1.30
N GLY A 293 -7.21 -3.17 1.39
CA GLY A 293 -6.11 -2.26 1.07
C GLY A 293 -5.90 -1.12 2.07
N GLY A 294 -4.87 -0.32 1.82
CA GLY A 294 -4.54 0.87 2.60
C GLY A 294 -3.81 0.60 3.92
N ASP A 295 -3.41 -0.63 4.21
CA ASP A 295 -2.73 -0.98 5.47
C ASP A 295 -1.25 -0.57 5.47
N TYR A 296 -0.57 -0.57 4.31
CA TYR A 296 0.84 -0.23 4.14
C TYR A 296 1.78 -1.01 5.07
N GLU A 297 1.39 -2.25 5.39
CA GLU A 297 2.24 -3.23 6.03
C GLU A 297 3.19 -3.86 5.01
N LEU A 298 4.28 -4.48 5.46
CA LEU A 298 5.18 -5.21 4.56
C LEU A 298 4.79 -6.68 4.48
N LEU A 299 4.57 -7.16 3.27
CA LEU A 299 4.48 -8.57 2.93
C LEU A 299 5.82 -9.01 2.33
N PHE A 300 6.46 -10.01 2.92
CA PHE A 300 7.76 -10.46 2.45
C PHE A 300 7.96 -11.96 2.62
N THR A 301 8.90 -12.50 1.86
CA THR A 301 9.29 -13.90 1.97
C THR A 301 10.71 -14.05 2.49
N ILE A 302 10.98 -15.10 3.25
CA ILE A 302 12.30 -15.42 3.78
C ILE A 302 12.64 -16.89 3.56
N ASP A 303 13.93 -17.17 3.37
CA ASP A 303 14.45 -18.54 3.39
C ASP A 303 14.19 -19.18 4.77
N GLN A 304 13.83 -20.46 4.80
CA GLN A 304 13.58 -21.20 6.05
C GLN A 304 14.72 -21.15 7.06
N LYS A 305 15.98 -21.01 6.61
CA LYS A 305 17.14 -20.86 7.50
C LYS A 305 17.07 -19.62 8.39
N ASP A 306 16.34 -18.57 7.97
CA ASP A 306 16.17 -17.34 8.71
C ASP A 306 14.93 -17.36 9.65
N ASN A 307 14.17 -18.46 9.68
CA ASN A 307 12.99 -18.62 10.54
C ASN A 307 13.28 -18.29 12.01
N GLU A 308 14.39 -18.83 12.56
CA GLU A 308 14.76 -18.60 13.96
C GLU A 308 15.06 -17.15 14.30
N LYS A 309 15.38 -16.30 13.30
CA LYS A 309 15.61 -14.87 13.47
C LYS A 309 14.33 -14.05 13.43
N VAL A 310 13.30 -14.55 12.74
CA VAL A 310 12.07 -13.80 12.40
C VAL A 310 10.85 -14.24 13.22
N LYS A 311 10.75 -15.52 13.60
CA LYS A 311 9.57 -16.09 14.28
C LYS A 311 9.14 -15.37 15.56
N ASP A 312 10.08 -14.75 16.27
CA ASP A 312 9.85 -14.01 17.52
C ASP A 312 10.04 -12.49 17.33
N MET A 313 10.00 -12.00 16.07
CA MET A 313 10.00 -10.57 15.80
C MET A 313 8.66 -9.96 16.19
N GLU A 314 8.70 -8.95 17.05
CA GLU A 314 7.51 -8.19 17.42
C GLU A 314 6.88 -7.55 16.18
N GLY A 315 5.56 -7.71 16.03
CA GLY A 315 4.81 -7.16 14.90
C GLY A 315 5.08 -7.83 13.56
N VAL A 316 5.65 -9.06 13.53
CA VAL A 316 5.79 -9.86 12.31
C VAL A 316 5.15 -11.22 12.51
N HIS A 317 4.37 -11.65 11.52
CA HIS A 317 3.60 -12.89 11.55
C HIS A 317 3.94 -13.77 10.35
N ILE A 318 4.27 -15.04 10.60
CA ILE A 318 4.45 -16.03 9.54
C ILE A 318 3.08 -16.60 9.19
N ILE A 319 2.56 -16.26 8.02
CA ILE A 319 1.19 -16.58 7.61
C ILE A 319 1.07 -17.75 6.64
N GLY A 320 2.19 -18.18 6.04
CA GLY A 320 2.15 -19.23 5.02
C GLY A 320 3.52 -19.57 4.45
N HIS A 321 3.53 -20.14 3.28
CA HIS A 321 4.74 -20.49 2.55
C HIS A 321 4.54 -20.46 1.03
N ILE A 322 5.64 -20.31 0.32
CA ILE A 322 5.70 -20.35 -1.15
C ILE A 322 5.68 -21.81 -1.61
N THR A 323 4.87 -22.10 -2.63
CA THR A 323 4.75 -23.41 -3.25
C THR A 323 5.45 -23.49 -4.60
N GLU A 324 5.36 -24.62 -5.27
CA GLU A 324 6.06 -24.89 -6.52
C GLU A 324 5.59 -23.99 -7.66
N LYS A 325 6.44 -23.89 -8.70
CA LYS A 325 6.12 -23.21 -9.95
C LYS A 325 4.85 -23.79 -10.58
N GLY A 326 3.92 -22.90 -10.93
CA GLY A 326 2.65 -23.24 -11.55
C GLY A 326 1.57 -23.77 -10.59
N ALA A 327 1.86 -23.85 -9.28
CA ALA A 327 0.85 -24.09 -8.28
C ALA A 327 -0.04 -22.83 -8.11
N PRO A 328 -1.31 -22.98 -7.72
CA PRO A 328 -2.18 -21.84 -7.47
C PRO A 328 -1.79 -21.10 -6.18
N ALA A 329 -2.15 -19.82 -6.10
CA ALA A 329 -2.14 -19.07 -4.86
C ALA A 329 -3.44 -19.35 -4.11
N VAL A 330 -3.38 -19.90 -2.90
CA VAL A 330 -4.55 -20.34 -2.15
C VAL A 330 -4.49 -19.93 -0.67
N MET A 331 -5.67 -19.74 -0.08
CA MET A 331 -5.85 -19.65 1.36
C MET A 331 -6.42 -20.97 1.90
N VAL A 332 -5.82 -21.48 2.94
CA VAL A 332 -6.27 -22.67 3.67
C VAL A 332 -7.15 -22.23 4.83
N THR A 333 -8.40 -22.70 4.84
CA THR A 333 -9.37 -22.36 5.89
C THR A 333 -9.16 -23.24 7.14
N PRO A 334 -9.74 -22.88 8.30
CA PRO A 334 -9.70 -23.69 9.52
C PRO A 334 -10.25 -25.12 9.35
N GLN A 335 -11.09 -25.34 8.33
CA GLN A 335 -11.64 -26.66 7.99
C GLN A 335 -10.76 -27.44 7.00
N ASN A 336 -9.52 -27.00 6.75
CA ASN A 336 -8.61 -27.57 5.77
C ASN A 336 -9.15 -27.56 4.31
N SER A 337 -10.04 -26.63 4.00
CA SER A 337 -10.47 -26.37 2.61
C SER A 337 -9.56 -25.31 2.00
N THR A 338 -9.34 -25.37 0.71
CA THR A 338 -8.56 -24.38 -0.02
C THR A 338 -9.45 -23.42 -0.81
N ILE A 339 -9.18 -22.14 -0.75
CA ILE A 339 -9.84 -21.08 -1.52
C ILE A 339 -8.78 -20.43 -2.40
N THR A 340 -8.99 -20.42 -3.71
CA THR A 340 -8.10 -19.71 -4.63
C THR A 340 -8.18 -18.22 -4.37
N LEU A 341 -7.02 -17.56 -4.21
CA LEU A 341 -6.94 -16.13 -4.02
C LEU A 341 -7.32 -15.40 -5.30
N VAL A 342 -8.14 -14.37 -5.16
CA VAL A 342 -8.57 -13.48 -6.23
C VAL A 342 -8.50 -12.06 -5.69
N ALA A 343 -7.80 -11.18 -6.39
CA ALA A 343 -7.79 -9.76 -6.08
C ALA A 343 -9.02 -9.09 -6.70
N GLN A 344 -9.88 -8.53 -5.87
CA GLN A 344 -11.12 -7.88 -6.32
C GLN A 344 -10.89 -6.43 -6.76
N GLY A 345 -9.93 -5.71 -6.17
CA GLY A 345 -9.68 -4.28 -6.44
C GLY A 345 -9.20 -3.96 -7.87
N PHE A 346 -8.72 -4.94 -8.61
CA PHE A 346 -8.10 -4.76 -9.92
C PHE A 346 -9.05 -4.63 -11.10
N ARG A 347 -10.33 -5.00 -10.95
CA ARG A 347 -11.29 -5.06 -12.07
C ARG A 347 -12.44 -4.06 -11.99
N GLU A 348 -12.60 -3.36 -10.89
CA GLU A 348 -13.81 -2.57 -10.60
C GLU A 348 -13.56 -1.08 -10.31
N ARG A 349 -12.43 -0.52 -10.72
CA ARG A 349 -12.21 0.95 -10.66
C ARG A 349 -12.42 1.63 -12.00
#